data_0a8f2937ec20962af8442a17e35830ef
#
_entry.id   0a8f2937ec20962af8442a17e35830ef
#
_cell.length_a   1.000
_cell.length_b   1.000
_cell.length_c   1.000
_cell.angle_alpha   90.00
_cell.angle_beta   90.00
_cell.angle_gamma   90.00
#
_symmetry.space_group_name_H-M   'P 1'
#
loop_
_entity.id
_entity.type
_entity.pdbx_description
1 polymer ?
#
loop_
_entity_poly.entity_id
_entity_poly.type
_entity_poly.pdbx_seq_one_letter_code
_entity_poly.pdbx_strand_id
1 'polypeptide(L)'
;IKQRISYAVMGLMAMGFTACTQNEDMAPTLKGQEINVTFSVGGMQTRVNTLGHGNNWDNNDLISVQQTYGDKTTKTGEYKYVEENGLYRWEPTVRLRWEREERCELIAWYPSDITNPYIYNFHTDQSDVTKLKAADLINGYWYHIPYDYVDIPMKHRMSMVTIVYHVGTADYPNMDISEPQVYSKHTSVYFDSDQEQRQFVMAAPTGNPAWVKACIHDDGMFSAIVIPGSYIKDEKFLKFKIGDKNFSAKMRTDTEFQEGYRYTYKLDVGKDIVKLTQISVDDMTGWTNEEDLK
;
A
#
# COMPACT_ATOMS: atom_id res chain seq x y z
N ILE A 1 57.38 58.70 -52.12
CA ILE A 1 57.75 59.94 -51.48
C ILE A 1 57.07 60.12 -50.15
N LYS A 2 57.88 60.38 -49.15
CA LYS A 2 57.61 60.89 -47.79
C LYS A 2 56.98 59.92 -46.74
N GLN A 3 57.86 59.29 -46.03
CA GLN A 3 58.05 59.21 -44.57
C GLN A 3 57.22 60.17 -43.74
N ARG A 4 56.59 59.62 -42.66
CA ARG A 4 56.65 60.23 -41.34
C ARG A 4 56.58 59.15 -40.25
N ILE A 5 57.56 59.18 -39.42
CA ILE A 5 57.82 58.49 -38.19
C ILE A 5 56.92 59.17 -37.10
N SER A 6 56.32 58.43 -36.26
CA SER A 6 55.82 58.90 -34.93
C SER A 6 55.94 57.81 -33.88
N TYR A 7 56.49 58.20 -32.78
CA TYR A 7 57.01 57.46 -31.65
C TYR A 7 55.97 56.73 -30.81
N ALA A 8 56.35 55.58 -30.35
CA ALA A 8 55.71 54.79 -29.34
C ALA A 8 55.74 55.42 -27.97
N VAL A 9 54.64 55.40 -27.26
CA VAL A 9 54.58 55.59 -25.80
C VAL A 9 54.22 54.24 -25.20
N MET A 10 55.22 53.68 -24.51
CA MET A 10 55.09 52.46 -23.71
C MET A 10 54.31 52.82 -22.42
N GLY A 11 53.06 52.43 -22.36
CA GLY A 11 52.27 52.46 -21.10
C GLY A 11 52.29 51.05 -20.51
N LEU A 12 53.02 50.90 -19.41
CA LEU A 12 53.06 49.68 -18.60
C LEU A 12 51.74 49.61 -17.79
N MET A 13 50.77 48.86 -18.29
CA MET A 13 49.59 48.52 -17.49
C MET A 13 49.89 47.26 -16.70
N ALA A 14 50.02 47.38 -15.41
CA ALA A 14 50.00 46.26 -14.48
C ALA A 14 48.61 45.60 -14.53
N MET A 15 48.54 44.43 -15.16
CA MET A 15 47.37 43.57 -15.04
C MET A 15 47.35 42.95 -13.67
N GLY A 16 46.50 43.52 -12.79
CA GLY A 16 46.08 42.85 -11.59
C GLY A 16 45.32 41.58 -11.94
N PHE A 17 45.92 40.44 -11.66
CA PHE A 17 45.19 39.16 -11.66
C PHE A 17 44.20 39.21 -10.48
N THR A 18 42.96 39.60 -10.73
CA THR A 18 41.87 39.21 -9.87
C THR A 18 41.70 37.72 -10.06
N ALA A 19 42.19 36.94 -9.08
CA ALA A 19 41.80 35.56 -8.93
C ALA A 19 40.29 35.59 -8.68
N CYS A 20 39.52 35.30 -9.75
CA CYS A 20 38.15 34.80 -9.55
C CYS A 20 38.31 33.48 -8.80
N THR A 21 38.03 33.51 -7.50
CA THR A 21 37.66 32.32 -6.78
C THR A 21 36.42 31.82 -7.51
N GLN A 22 36.60 30.81 -8.37
CA GLN A 22 35.49 29.96 -8.77
C GLN A 22 34.93 29.42 -7.45
N ASN A 23 33.83 29.98 -7.00
CA ASN A 23 32.91 29.21 -6.19
C ASN A 23 32.58 28.02 -7.08
N GLU A 24 33.18 26.88 -6.80
CA GLU A 24 32.61 25.61 -7.26
C GLU A 24 31.16 25.69 -6.82
N ASP A 25 30.25 25.76 -7.77
CA ASP A 25 28.82 25.62 -7.52
C ASP A 25 28.64 24.22 -6.92
N MET A 26 28.78 24.13 -5.61
CA MET A 26 28.42 22.93 -4.88
C MET A 26 26.95 22.71 -5.20
N ALA A 27 26.64 21.56 -5.79
CA ALA A 27 25.26 21.18 -6.02
C ALA A 27 24.47 21.44 -4.74
N PRO A 28 23.29 22.08 -4.83
CA PRO A 28 22.51 22.44 -3.64
C PRO A 28 22.27 21.19 -2.80
N THR A 29 22.71 21.24 -1.56
CA THR A 29 22.49 20.15 -0.61
C THR A 29 21.00 20.04 -0.27
N LEU A 30 20.48 18.84 -0.23
CA LEU A 30 19.10 18.55 0.20
C LEU A 30 18.97 18.46 1.72
N LYS A 31 20.09 18.39 2.44
CA LYS A 31 20.11 18.32 3.90
C LYS A 31 19.32 19.48 4.52
N GLY A 32 18.39 19.13 5.42
CA GLY A 32 17.48 20.07 6.08
C GLY A 32 16.22 20.41 5.29
N GLN A 33 16.14 20.07 4.00
CA GLN A 33 14.94 20.25 3.20
C GLN A 33 13.87 19.20 3.54
N GLU A 34 12.61 19.56 3.34
CA GLU A 34 11.48 18.62 3.52
C GLU A 34 11.53 17.52 2.47
N ILE A 35 11.11 16.32 2.87
CA ILE A 35 10.98 15.20 1.94
C ILE A 35 9.62 15.30 1.25
N ASN A 36 9.64 15.62 -0.03
CA ASN A 36 8.44 15.61 -0.87
C ASN A 36 8.18 14.18 -1.33
N VAL A 37 7.12 13.57 -0.81
CA VAL A 37 6.79 12.15 -1.07
C VAL A 37 5.47 12.03 -1.81
N THR A 38 5.41 11.06 -2.73
CA THR A 38 4.16 10.49 -3.24
C THR A 38 4.14 9.00 -3.02
N PHE A 39 2.93 8.44 -3.03
CA PHE A 39 2.70 7.03 -2.85
C PHE A 39 1.86 6.52 -4.00
N SER A 40 2.37 5.51 -4.70
CA SER A 40 1.69 4.83 -5.79
C SER A 40 1.35 3.41 -5.36
N VAL A 41 0.13 2.94 -5.66
CA VAL A 41 -0.29 1.55 -5.39
C VAL A 41 -0.44 0.82 -6.72
N GLY A 42 0.15 -0.38 -6.80
CA GLY A 42 0.09 -1.21 -7.99
C GLY A 42 1.29 -1.08 -8.91
N GLY A 43 1.63 -2.17 -9.61
CA GLY A 43 2.90 -2.39 -10.30
C GLY A 43 3.10 -1.70 -11.64
N MET A 44 2.18 -0.87 -12.14
CA MET A 44 2.39 -0.10 -13.37
C MET A 44 2.04 1.36 -13.17
N GLN A 45 3.06 2.16 -12.93
CA GLN A 45 2.95 3.58 -13.19
C GLN A 45 3.01 3.82 -14.69
N THR A 46 1.89 4.08 -15.31
CA THR A 46 1.91 4.91 -16.49
C THR A 46 2.14 6.35 -16.00
N ARG A 47 3.29 6.92 -16.32
CA ARG A 47 3.62 8.34 -16.13
C ARG A 47 2.79 9.25 -17.03
N VAL A 48 1.57 8.89 -17.30
CA VAL A 48 0.63 9.71 -18.03
C VAL A 48 -0.40 10.14 -16.99
N ASN A 49 -0.37 11.42 -16.71
CA ASN A 49 -1.38 12.14 -15.98
C ASN A 49 -2.69 12.04 -16.77
N THR A 50 -3.32 10.90 -16.79
CA THR A 50 -4.64 10.70 -17.33
C THR A 50 -5.62 11.15 -16.28
N LEU A 51 -6.20 12.31 -16.53
CA LEU A 51 -7.39 12.83 -15.89
C LEU A 51 -8.41 11.70 -15.68
N GLY A 52 -8.62 11.34 -14.43
CA GLY A 52 -9.68 10.45 -14.00
C GLY A 52 -9.28 8.97 -13.91
N HIS A 53 -9.39 8.40 -12.74
CA HIS A 53 -9.39 6.97 -12.42
C HIS A 53 -8.04 6.29 -12.20
N GLY A 54 -7.26 6.74 -11.22
CA GLY A 54 -6.00 6.03 -10.92
C GLY A 54 -5.44 6.24 -9.52
N ASN A 55 -6.11 6.96 -8.67
CA ASN A 55 -5.68 7.12 -7.29
C ASN A 55 -6.51 6.20 -6.39
N ASN A 56 -5.85 5.18 -5.86
CA ASN A 56 -6.46 4.21 -4.96
C ASN A 56 -6.59 4.71 -3.51
N TRP A 57 -6.56 6.03 -3.30
CA TRP A 57 -6.60 6.66 -1.99
C TRP A 57 -7.88 7.48 -1.82
N ASP A 58 -8.50 7.35 -0.67
CA ASP A 58 -9.65 8.19 -0.29
C ASP A 58 -9.16 9.51 0.32
N ASN A 59 -9.95 10.57 0.11
CA ASN A 59 -9.62 11.87 0.70
C ASN A 59 -9.52 11.76 2.23
N ASN A 60 -8.41 12.22 2.78
CA ASN A 60 -7.97 12.12 4.16
C ASN A 60 -7.31 10.80 4.57
N ASP A 61 -7.04 9.87 3.68
CA ASP A 61 -6.18 8.73 4.01
C ASP A 61 -4.82 9.21 4.54
N LEU A 62 -4.32 8.51 5.54
CA LEU A 62 -3.06 8.82 6.22
C LEU A 62 -2.07 7.68 5.99
N ILE A 63 -0.85 8.05 5.57
CA ILE A 63 0.27 7.13 5.44
C ILE A 63 1.37 7.57 6.41
N SER A 64 1.86 6.62 7.20
CA SER A 64 3.06 6.82 8.00
C SER A 64 4.30 6.43 7.22
N VAL A 65 5.39 7.18 7.42
CA VAL A 65 6.70 6.93 6.80
C VAL A 65 7.78 6.93 7.86
N GLN A 66 8.51 5.84 7.98
CA GLN A 66 9.70 5.77 8.82
C GLN A 66 10.95 5.99 7.96
N GLN A 67 11.75 6.98 8.34
CA GLN A 67 13.07 7.23 7.79
C GLN A 67 14.11 6.58 8.70
N THR A 68 15.01 5.76 8.15
CA THR A 68 16.06 5.07 8.91
C THR A 68 17.42 5.22 8.21
N TYR A 69 18.43 5.62 8.96
CA TYR A 69 19.81 5.69 8.50
C TYR A 69 20.62 4.46 8.93
N GLY A 70 21.81 4.28 8.37
CA GLY A 70 22.66 3.12 8.63
C GLY A 70 23.05 2.92 10.11
N ASP A 71 23.10 3.98 10.91
CA ASP A 71 23.32 3.94 12.36
C ASP A 71 22.07 3.60 13.18
N LYS A 72 20.98 3.23 12.53
CA LYS A 72 19.66 2.91 13.12
C LYS A 72 18.93 4.13 13.74
N THR A 73 19.39 5.36 13.48
CA THR A 73 18.60 6.54 13.80
C THR A 73 17.34 6.55 12.96
N THR A 74 16.17 6.64 13.61
CA THR A 74 14.86 6.63 12.96
C THR A 74 14.05 7.88 13.26
N LYS A 75 13.24 8.29 12.29
CA LYS A 75 12.19 9.32 12.45
C LYS A 75 10.95 8.85 11.73
N THR A 76 9.78 9.17 12.27
CA THR A 76 8.50 8.86 11.62
C THR A 76 7.81 10.16 11.26
N GLY A 77 7.36 10.24 10.01
CA GLY A 77 6.48 11.27 9.49
C GLY A 77 5.12 10.71 9.14
N GLU A 78 4.19 11.59 8.84
CA GLU A 78 2.85 11.22 8.42
C GLU A 78 2.40 12.15 7.30
N TYR A 79 1.73 11.59 6.30
CA TYR A 79 1.26 12.28 5.11
C TYR A 79 -0.22 11.98 4.89
N LYS A 80 -0.98 13.03 4.63
CA LYS A 80 -2.41 12.96 4.35
C LYS A 80 -2.67 13.14 2.85
N TYR A 81 -3.49 12.27 2.28
CA TYR A 81 -4.00 12.45 0.94
C TYR A 81 -5.09 13.52 0.92
N VAL A 82 -4.93 14.51 0.07
CA VAL A 82 -5.88 15.63 -0.06
C VAL A 82 -6.32 15.75 -1.50
N GLU A 83 -7.63 15.68 -1.69
CA GLU A 83 -8.30 16.00 -2.94
C GLU A 83 -9.04 17.31 -2.80
N GLU A 84 -8.72 18.28 -3.66
CA GLU A 84 -9.38 19.57 -3.70
C GLU A 84 -9.51 20.06 -5.14
N ASN A 85 -10.73 20.33 -5.58
CA ASN A 85 -11.04 20.82 -6.95
C ASN A 85 -10.49 19.92 -8.07
N GLY A 86 -10.46 18.60 -7.86
CA GLY A 86 -9.92 17.63 -8.81
C GLY A 86 -8.39 17.59 -8.87
N LEU A 87 -7.71 18.26 -7.96
CA LEU A 87 -6.26 18.18 -7.75
C LEU A 87 -5.97 17.31 -6.54
N TYR A 88 -4.96 16.46 -6.67
CA TYR A 88 -4.56 15.49 -5.64
C TYR A 88 -3.16 15.82 -5.19
N ARG A 89 -2.91 15.73 -3.87
CA ARG A 89 -1.59 15.91 -3.29
C ARG A 89 -1.45 15.20 -1.96
N TRP A 90 -0.22 14.91 -1.60
CA TRP A 90 0.13 14.45 -0.27
C TRP A 90 0.63 15.63 0.55
N GLU A 91 0.00 15.87 1.69
CA GLU A 91 0.37 16.93 2.62
C GLU A 91 0.97 16.33 3.90
N PRO A 92 2.18 16.72 4.32
CA PRO A 92 2.74 16.24 5.56
C PRO A 92 1.95 16.80 6.76
N THR A 93 1.38 15.94 7.58
CA THR A 93 0.85 16.26 8.91
C THR A 93 1.97 16.20 9.96
N VAL A 94 2.93 15.29 9.78
CA VAL A 94 4.20 15.22 10.50
C VAL A 94 5.34 15.21 9.48
N ARG A 95 6.11 16.29 9.45
CA ARG A 95 7.12 16.53 8.41
C ARG A 95 8.38 15.72 8.62
N LEU A 96 8.87 15.05 7.58
CA LEU A 96 10.23 14.52 7.51
C LEU A 96 11.14 15.48 6.74
N ARG A 97 12.43 15.47 7.13
CA ARG A 97 13.49 16.22 6.46
C ARG A 97 14.67 15.33 6.18
N TRP A 98 15.41 15.63 5.14
CA TRP A 98 16.69 15.00 4.89
C TRP A 98 17.68 15.41 5.99
N GLU A 99 18.00 14.51 6.91
CA GLU A 99 18.94 14.81 8.00
C GLU A 99 20.40 14.75 7.53
N ARG A 100 20.67 13.95 6.49
CA ARG A 100 21.99 13.65 5.96
C ARG A 100 21.95 13.46 4.45
N GLU A 101 23.10 13.57 3.78
CA GLU A 101 23.25 13.32 2.34
C GLU A 101 23.52 11.84 2.01
N GLU A 102 23.60 10.97 3.01
CA GLU A 102 23.81 9.53 2.83
C GLU A 102 22.54 8.79 2.52
N ARG A 103 22.68 7.55 2.08
CA ARG A 103 21.53 6.66 1.85
C ARG A 103 20.73 6.44 3.11
N CYS A 104 19.43 6.50 2.97
CA CYS A 104 18.50 6.12 4.01
C CYS A 104 17.39 5.24 3.46
N GLU A 105 16.73 4.55 4.35
CA GLU A 105 15.57 3.75 4.12
C GLU A 105 14.32 4.56 4.44
N LEU A 106 13.33 4.54 3.56
CA LEU A 106 11.98 5.02 3.82
C LEU A 106 11.03 3.82 3.70
N ILE A 107 10.35 3.50 4.80
CA ILE A 107 9.27 2.51 4.82
C ILE A 107 7.97 3.25 5.00
N ALA A 108 7.04 3.11 4.05
CA ALA A 108 5.71 3.69 4.12
C ALA A 108 4.67 2.61 4.41
N TRP A 109 3.62 2.92 5.18
CA TRP A 109 2.55 1.98 5.48
C TRP A 109 1.20 2.64 5.71
N TYR A 110 0.15 1.88 5.36
CA TYR A 110 -1.25 2.14 5.63
C TYR A 110 -1.88 0.85 6.23
N PRO A 111 -2.75 0.91 7.22
CA PRO A 111 -3.19 2.14 7.91
C PRO A 111 -2.10 2.77 8.78
N SER A 112 -2.18 4.09 9.01
CA SER A 112 -1.13 4.87 9.67
C SER A 112 -1.01 4.65 11.18
N ASP A 113 -2.00 4.03 11.81
CA ASP A 113 -2.04 3.72 13.25
C ASP A 113 -1.16 2.52 13.66
N ILE A 114 -0.58 1.81 12.69
CA ILE A 114 0.42 0.76 12.95
C ILE A 114 1.68 1.42 13.53
N THR A 115 2.08 1.03 14.73
CA THR A 115 3.20 1.63 15.47
C THR A 115 4.58 1.06 15.07
N ASN A 116 4.60 -0.13 14.48
CA ASN A 116 5.83 -0.79 14.04
C ASN A 116 5.63 -1.35 12.62
N PRO A 117 6.29 -0.78 11.59
CA PRO A 117 6.10 -1.21 10.20
C PRO A 117 6.57 -2.64 9.91
N TYR A 118 7.41 -3.21 10.79
CA TYR A 118 7.93 -4.58 10.62
C TYR A 118 7.00 -5.66 11.17
N ILE A 119 5.95 -5.27 11.92
CA ILE A 119 5.03 -6.23 12.55
C ILE A 119 3.60 -5.78 12.31
N TYR A 120 2.83 -6.61 11.65
CA TYR A 120 1.41 -6.40 11.47
C TYR A 120 0.61 -7.44 12.25
N ASN A 121 -0.22 -6.95 13.18
CA ASN A 121 -1.20 -7.76 13.91
C ASN A 121 -2.55 -7.59 13.25
N PHE A 122 -3.06 -8.68 12.75
CA PHE A 122 -4.21 -8.73 11.89
C PHE A 122 -5.54 -8.51 12.64
N HIS A 123 -6.40 -7.66 12.09
CA HIS A 123 -7.73 -7.35 12.65
C HIS A 123 -8.75 -8.42 12.25
N THR A 124 -9.29 -9.15 13.23
CA THR A 124 -10.26 -10.23 13.01
C THR A 124 -11.72 -9.77 12.97
N ASP A 125 -12.03 -8.56 13.41
CA ASP A 125 -13.35 -7.93 13.24
C ASP A 125 -13.31 -6.98 12.04
N GLN A 126 -13.86 -7.42 10.92
CA GLN A 126 -13.96 -6.67 9.67
C GLN A 126 -15.43 -6.53 9.25
N SER A 127 -16.35 -6.43 10.21
CA SER A 127 -17.80 -6.50 10.01
C SER A 127 -18.42 -5.30 9.30
N ASP A 128 -17.66 -4.25 9.04
CA ASP A 128 -18.06 -3.08 8.26
C ASP A 128 -16.91 -2.62 7.33
N VAL A 129 -17.24 -1.74 6.37
CA VAL A 129 -16.29 -1.26 5.34
C VAL A 129 -15.06 -0.59 5.96
N THR A 130 -15.24 0.20 7.02
CA THR A 130 -14.13 0.90 7.67
C THR A 130 -13.14 -0.09 8.29
N LYS A 131 -13.65 -1.11 8.99
CA LYS A 131 -12.81 -2.15 9.58
C LYS A 131 -12.17 -3.06 8.53
N LEU A 132 -12.90 -3.34 7.43
CA LEU A 132 -12.36 -4.10 6.30
C LEU A 132 -11.17 -3.37 5.67
N LYS A 133 -11.31 -2.06 5.40
CA LYS A 133 -10.21 -1.21 4.90
C LYS A 133 -9.03 -1.16 5.88
N ALA A 134 -9.30 -1.02 7.17
CA ALA A 134 -8.25 -1.00 8.20
C ALA A 134 -7.49 -2.35 8.35
N ALA A 135 -8.07 -3.45 7.86
CA ALA A 135 -7.40 -4.76 7.84
C ALA A 135 -6.49 -4.95 6.61
N ASP A 136 -6.57 -4.08 5.62
CA ASP A 136 -5.75 -4.17 4.42
C ASP A 136 -4.43 -3.41 4.62
N LEU A 137 -3.39 -4.15 4.96
CA LEU A 137 -2.05 -3.61 5.06
C LEU A 137 -1.51 -3.30 3.66
N ILE A 138 -1.19 -2.04 3.43
CA ILE A 138 -0.48 -1.58 2.23
C ILE A 138 0.85 -1.00 2.69
N ASN A 139 1.97 -1.45 2.15
CA ASN A 139 3.27 -0.89 2.48
C ASN A 139 4.18 -0.77 1.27
N GLY A 140 5.16 0.12 1.40
CA GLY A 140 6.15 0.41 0.38
C GLY A 140 7.52 0.66 0.95
N TYR A 141 8.52 0.58 0.07
CA TYR A 141 9.92 0.65 0.42
C TYR A 141 10.70 1.48 -0.59
N TRP A 142 11.57 2.34 -0.05
CA TRP A 142 12.50 3.12 -0.85
C TRP A 142 13.87 3.18 -0.13
N TYR A 143 14.97 2.98 -0.85
CA TYR A 143 16.33 3.02 -0.30
C TYR A 143 17.29 3.69 -1.28
N HIS A 144 17.69 4.93 -0.98
CA HIS A 144 18.60 5.70 -1.82
C HIS A 144 19.20 6.89 -1.06
N ILE A 145 20.08 7.66 -1.74
CA ILE A 145 20.48 8.99 -1.32
C ILE A 145 19.30 9.98 -1.46
N PRO A 146 19.33 11.15 -0.79
CA PRO A 146 18.28 12.17 -0.93
C PRO A 146 17.97 12.55 -2.38
N TYR A 147 16.68 12.79 -2.65
CA TYR A 147 16.16 13.33 -3.91
C TYR A 147 15.18 14.47 -3.63
N ASP A 148 15.02 15.39 -4.60
CA ASP A 148 14.04 16.49 -4.52
C ASP A 148 12.60 15.96 -4.41
N TYR A 149 12.36 14.81 -5.00
CA TYR A 149 11.05 14.17 -5.07
C TYR A 149 11.18 12.66 -4.96
N VAL A 150 10.42 12.07 -4.05
CA VAL A 150 10.43 10.62 -3.79
C VAL A 150 9.06 10.04 -4.10
N ASP A 151 9.02 9.02 -4.95
CA ASP A 151 7.85 8.17 -5.12
C ASP A 151 8.10 6.83 -4.45
N ILE A 152 7.25 6.46 -3.50
CA ILE A 152 7.32 5.17 -2.81
C ILE A 152 6.26 4.24 -3.39
N PRO A 153 6.68 3.20 -4.14
CA PRO A 153 5.75 2.20 -4.64
C PRO A 153 5.24 1.34 -3.48
N MET A 154 3.92 1.30 -3.33
CA MET A 154 3.24 0.54 -2.28
C MET A 154 2.50 -0.67 -2.86
N LYS A 155 2.32 -1.69 -2.04
CA LYS A 155 1.64 -2.94 -2.41
C LYS A 155 0.66 -3.36 -1.32
N HIS A 156 -0.49 -3.89 -1.73
CA HIS A 156 -1.34 -4.67 -0.84
C HIS A 156 -0.59 -5.92 -0.36
N ARG A 157 -0.59 -6.16 0.94
CA ARG A 157 0.16 -7.26 1.55
C ARG A 157 -0.72 -8.41 2.02
N MET A 158 -2.01 -8.17 2.05
CA MET A 158 -2.99 -9.16 2.45
C MET A 158 -3.66 -9.78 1.22
N SER A 159 -4.45 -10.83 1.44
CA SER A 159 -5.32 -11.42 0.43
C SER A 159 -6.76 -11.09 0.76
N MET A 160 -7.57 -10.79 -0.26
CA MET A 160 -9.00 -10.57 -0.09
C MET A 160 -9.79 -11.80 -0.52
N VAL A 161 -10.73 -12.22 0.31
CA VAL A 161 -11.71 -13.25 -0.03
C VAL A 161 -13.07 -12.58 -0.19
N THR A 162 -13.65 -12.70 -1.37
CA THR A 162 -15.00 -12.21 -1.69
C THR A 162 -15.91 -13.38 -1.97
N ILE A 163 -17.07 -13.41 -1.33
CA ILE A 163 -18.07 -14.45 -1.50
C ILE A 163 -19.33 -13.83 -2.10
N VAL A 164 -19.66 -14.21 -3.32
CA VAL A 164 -20.95 -13.90 -3.93
C VAL A 164 -21.88 -15.06 -3.58
N TYR A 165 -22.94 -14.80 -2.83
CA TYR A 165 -23.81 -15.85 -2.37
C TYR A 165 -25.21 -15.78 -2.99
N HIS A 166 -25.78 -16.94 -3.17
CA HIS A 166 -27.16 -17.12 -3.54
C HIS A 166 -27.80 -18.11 -2.55
N VAL A 167 -28.76 -17.60 -1.80
CA VAL A 167 -29.52 -18.39 -0.82
C VAL A 167 -30.95 -18.49 -1.33
N GLY A 168 -31.42 -19.70 -1.51
CA GLY A 168 -32.81 -19.93 -1.82
C GLY A 168 -33.02 -21.15 -2.70
N THR A 169 -34.09 -21.81 -2.39
CA THR A 169 -34.76 -22.78 -3.22
C THR A 169 -36.21 -22.34 -3.37
N ALA A 170 -37.01 -23.02 -4.16
CA ALA A 170 -38.45 -22.79 -4.22
C ALA A 170 -39.12 -22.81 -2.82
N ASP A 171 -38.53 -23.56 -1.86
CA ASP A 171 -39.03 -23.72 -0.52
C ASP A 171 -38.52 -22.64 0.48
N TYR A 172 -37.44 -21.93 0.12
CA TYR A 172 -36.80 -20.91 0.94
C TYR A 172 -36.41 -19.69 0.08
N PRO A 173 -37.40 -18.93 -0.42
CA PRO A 173 -37.10 -17.74 -1.19
C PRO A 173 -36.55 -16.62 -0.29
N ASN A 174 -35.46 -15.98 -0.70
CA ASN A 174 -34.92 -14.75 -0.11
C ASN A 174 -34.50 -14.83 1.36
N MET A 175 -33.67 -15.79 1.73
CA MET A 175 -33.02 -15.78 3.04
C MET A 175 -31.63 -15.16 2.96
N ASP A 176 -31.35 -14.20 3.82
CA ASP A 176 -30.06 -13.55 3.91
C ASP A 176 -29.07 -14.33 4.76
N ILE A 177 -27.78 -14.20 4.42
CA ILE A 177 -26.69 -14.65 5.27
C ILE A 177 -26.46 -13.62 6.37
N SER A 178 -26.24 -14.11 7.58
CA SER A 178 -25.83 -13.31 8.73
C SER A 178 -24.57 -13.88 9.37
N GLU A 179 -23.84 -13.03 10.10
CA GLU A 179 -22.60 -13.37 10.81
C GLU A 179 -21.59 -14.16 9.96
N PRO A 180 -21.30 -13.74 8.70
CA PRO A 180 -20.35 -14.45 7.88
C PRO A 180 -18.92 -14.29 8.43
N GLN A 181 -18.16 -15.38 8.38
CA GLN A 181 -16.78 -15.40 8.82
C GLN A 181 -15.93 -16.21 7.85
N VAL A 182 -14.72 -15.72 7.61
CA VAL A 182 -13.69 -16.39 6.82
C VAL A 182 -12.58 -16.86 7.74
N TYR A 183 -12.03 -18.03 7.50
CA TYR A 183 -10.97 -18.59 8.32
C TYR A 183 -9.61 -18.09 7.84
N SER A 184 -8.85 -17.42 8.72
CA SER A 184 -7.46 -17.07 8.50
C SER A 184 -6.55 -18.02 9.26
N LYS A 185 -5.57 -18.61 8.61
CA LYS A 185 -4.62 -19.56 9.22
C LYS A 185 -3.63 -18.89 10.16
N HIS A 186 -3.43 -17.60 10.00
CA HIS A 186 -2.49 -16.79 10.76
C HIS A 186 -3.14 -15.47 11.19
N THR A 187 -2.59 -14.86 12.23
CA THR A 187 -3.05 -13.56 12.75
C THR A 187 -1.93 -12.53 12.87
N SER A 188 -0.72 -12.87 12.48
CA SER A 188 0.40 -11.92 12.46
C SER A 188 1.30 -12.19 11.27
N VAL A 189 1.91 -11.14 10.76
CA VAL A 189 2.98 -11.21 9.76
C VAL A 189 4.13 -10.31 10.19
N TYR A 190 5.34 -10.69 9.79
CA TYR A 190 6.54 -9.92 9.96
C TYR A 190 7.08 -9.51 8.60
N PHE A 191 7.77 -8.38 8.56
CA PHE A 191 8.42 -7.88 7.35
C PHE A 191 9.88 -7.63 7.63
N ASP A 192 10.72 -7.89 6.63
CA ASP A 192 12.14 -7.60 6.64
C ASP A 192 12.49 -6.65 5.50
N SER A 193 13.37 -5.70 5.77
CA SER A 193 13.94 -4.86 4.72
C SER A 193 15.16 -5.52 4.10
N ASP A 194 15.14 -5.67 2.78
CA ASP A 194 16.28 -6.12 1.97
C ASP A 194 16.86 -4.90 1.23
N GLN A 195 17.94 -4.33 1.77
CA GLN A 195 18.58 -3.15 1.21
C GLN A 195 19.32 -3.46 -0.10
N GLU A 196 19.77 -4.69 -0.30
CA GLU A 196 20.46 -5.11 -1.53
C GLU A 196 19.49 -5.18 -2.71
N GLN A 197 18.35 -5.83 -2.49
CA GLN A 197 17.29 -5.95 -3.49
C GLN A 197 16.32 -4.75 -3.48
N ARG A 198 16.46 -3.82 -2.53
CA ARG A 198 15.57 -2.67 -2.32
C ARG A 198 14.12 -3.07 -2.18
N GLN A 199 13.86 -4.03 -1.32
CA GLN A 199 12.53 -4.61 -1.09
C GLN A 199 12.18 -4.62 0.39
N PHE A 200 10.87 -4.59 0.64
CA PHE A 200 10.29 -4.88 1.94
C PHE A 200 9.48 -6.15 1.79
N VAL A 201 9.96 -7.23 2.39
CA VAL A 201 9.53 -8.61 2.11
C VAL A 201 8.73 -9.14 3.27
N MET A 202 7.62 -9.80 2.97
CA MET A 202 6.87 -10.55 3.98
C MET A 202 7.65 -11.80 4.36
N ALA A 203 7.94 -11.94 5.66
CA ALA A 203 8.44 -13.18 6.24
C ALA A 203 7.29 -14.19 6.41
N ALA A 204 7.61 -15.40 6.85
CA ALA A 204 6.59 -16.41 7.08
C ALA A 204 5.52 -15.91 8.07
N PRO A 205 4.23 -16.04 7.73
CA PRO A 205 3.14 -15.68 8.63
C PRO A 205 3.18 -16.50 9.93
N THR A 206 2.70 -15.88 11.01
CA THR A 206 2.69 -16.46 12.35
C THR A 206 1.37 -16.22 13.06
N GLY A 207 1.30 -16.55 14.35
CA GLY A 207 0.11 -16.41 15.16
C GLY A 207 -0.86 -17.57 15.03
N ASN A 208 -1.87 -17.56 15.89
CA ASN A 208 -2.89 -18.61 15.92
C ASN A 208 -3.94 -18.39 14.83
N PRO A 209 -4.53 -19.46 14.29
CA PRO A 209 -5.63 -19.31 13.36
C PRO A 209 -6.85 -18.65 14.02
N ALA A 210 -7.61 -17.87 13.24
CA ALA A 210 -8.79 -17.19 13.72
C ALA A 210 -9.92 -17.16 12.69
N TRP A 211 -11.14 -17.02 13.18
CA TRP A 211 -12.30 -16.67 12.37
C TRP A 211 -12.40 -15.15 12.25
N VAL A 212 -12.38 -14.65 11.03
CA VAL A 212 -12.46 -13.24 10.68
C VAL A 212 -13.92 -12.92 10.38
N LYS A 213 -14.51 -11.99 11.12
CA LYS A 213 -15.85 -11.48 10.81
C LYS A 213 -15.80 -10.70 9.52
N ALA A 214 -16.59 -11.11 8.54
CA ALA A 214 -16.59 -10.52 7.20
C ALA A 214 -17.55 -9.32 7.12
N CYS A 215 -17.24 -8.39 6.22
CA CYS A 215 -18.10 -7.28 5.84
C CYS A 215 -19.18 -7.78 4.86
N ILE A 216 -20.46 -7.54 5.17
CA ILE A 216 -21.57 -7.82 4.26
C ILE A 216 -21.78 -6.57 3.39
N HIS A 217 -21.92 -6.79 2.09
CA HIS A 217 -22.25 -5.78 1.09
C HIS A 217 -23.70 -5.94 0.61
N ASP A 218 -24.28 -4.88 0.05
CA ASP A 218 -25.72 -4.84 -0.25
C ASP A 218 -26.17 -5.81 -1.37
N ASP A 219 -25.26 -6.33 -2.19
CA ASP A 219 -25.59 -7.10 -3.41
C ASP A 219 -25.45 -8.62 -3.25
N GLY A 220 -25.70 -9.17 -2.07
CA GLY A 220 -25.57 -10.61 -1.86
C GLY A 220 -24.10 -11.05 -1.85
N MET A 221 -23.23 -10.20 -1.33
CA MET A 221 -21.81 -10.45 -1.18
C MET A 221 -21.33 -10.21 0.24
N PHE A 222 -20.25 -10.86 0.63
CA PHE A 222 -19.45 -10.48 1.78
C PHE A 222 -17.97 -10.66 1.49
N SER A 223 -17.15 -9.85 2.14
CA SER A 223 -15.70 -9.88 1.95
C SER A 223 -14.95 -9.86 3.26
N ALA A 224 -13.78 -10.48 3.26
CA ALA A 224 -12.82 -10.40 4.35
C ALA A 224 -11.39 -10.37 3.80
N ILE A 225 -10.54 -9.63 4.47
CA ILE A 225 -9.09 -9.71 4.31
C ILE A 225 -8.60 -10.90 5.13
N VAL A 226 -7.64 -11.65 4.63
CA VAL A 226 -6.95 -12.73 5.33
C VAL A 226 -5.45 -12.64 5.09
N ILE A 227 -4.68 -13.21 6.00
CA ILE A 227 -3.23 -13.32 5.80
C ILE A 227 -2.95 -14.33 4.69
N PRO A 228 -2.06 -14.02 3.73
CA PRO A 228 -1.63 -14.93 2.67
C PRO A 228 -1.15 -16.28 3.20
N GLY A 229 -1.30 -17.33 2.43
CA GLY A 229 -0.85 -18.68 2.77
C GLY A 229 -1.61 -19.80 2.08
N SER A 230 -1.12 -21.00 2.27
CA SER A 230 -1.65 -22.21 1.62
C SER A 230 -2.82 -22.79 2.41
N TYR A 231 -3.92 -23.01 1.74
CA TYR A 231 -5.10 -23.72 2.23
C TYR A 231 -5.27 -25.02 1.44
N ILE A 232 -5.33 -26.12 2.13
CA ILE A 232 -5.55 -27.41 1.48
C ILE A 232 -7.03 -27.75 1.39
N LYS A 233 -7.35 -28.63 0.45
CA LYS A 233 -8.69 -29.19 0.30
C LYS A 233 -9.21 -29.75 1.63
N ASP A 234 -10.51 -29.53 1.89
CA ASP A 234 -11.24 -29.95 3.09
C ASP A 234 -10.87 -29.21 4.41
N GLU A 235 -9.95 -28.23 4.37
CA GLU A 235 -9.75 -27.32 5.50
C GLU A 235 -10.98 -26.42 5.74
N LYS A 236 -11.08 -25.90 6.98
CA LYS A 236 -12.06 -24.87 7.35
C LYS A 236 -11.90 -23.65 6.47
N PHE A 237 -13.01 -23.09 6.00
CA PHE A 237 -12.93 -21.89 5.16
C PHE A 237 -13.98 -20.85 5.51
N LEU A 238 -15.26 -21.20 5.50
CA LEU A 238 -16.36 -20.28 5.79
C LEU A 238 -17.25 -20.82 6.89
N LYS A 239 -17.84 -19.92 7.68
CA LYS A 239 -19.02 -20.18 8.51
C LYS A 239 -19.96 -18.97 8.49
N PHE A 240 -21.25 -19.22 8.57
CA PHE A 240 -22.29 -18.20 8.49
C PHE A 240 -23.59 -18.72 9.09
N LYS A 241 -24.59 -17.86 9.24
CA LYS A 241 -25.94 -18.21 9.65
C LYS A 241 -26.96 -17.90 8.57
N ILE A 242 -28.03 -18.65 8.54
CA ILE A 242 -29.26 -18.36 7.81
C ILE A 242 -30.41 -18.59 8.79
N GLY A 243 -31.08 -17.50 9.16
CA GLY A 243 -31.97 -17.52 10.33
C GLY A 243 -31.20 -17.98 11.58
N ASP A 244 -31.74 -18.97 12.29
CA ASP A 244 -31.11 -19.52 13.50
C ASP A 244 -30.14 -20.69 13.24
N LYS A 245 -29.93 -21.07 11.97
CA LYS A 245 -29.12 -22.23 11.61
C LYS A 245 -27.69 -21.83 11.25
N ASN A 246 -26.73 -22.61 11.78
CA ASN A 246 -25.31 -22.45 11.46
C ASN A 246 -24.93 -23.32 10.25
N PHE A 247 -24.17 -22.72 9.35
CA PHE A 247 -23.61 -23.37 8.18
C PHE A 247 -22.10 -23.19 8.13
N SER A 248 -21.43 -24.11 7.43
CA SER A 248 -20.00 -23.99 7.15
C SER A 248 -19.68 -24.54 5.78
N ALA A 249 -18.64 -24.00 5.14
CA ALA A 249 -18.05 -24.53 3.93
C ALA A 249 -16.55 -24.76 4.13
N LYS A 250 -16.03 -25.79 3.48
CA LYS A 250 -14.62 -26.14 3.45
C LYS A 250 -14.01 -25.76 2.10
N MET A 251 -12.69 -25.59 2.07
CA MET A 251 -11.95 -25.45 0.82
C MET A 251 -12.23 -26.65 -0.09
N ARG A 252 -12.43 -26.39 -1.37
CA ARG A 252 -12.73 -27.44 -2.36
C ARG A 252 -11.49 -27.95 -3.08
N THR A 253 -10.50 -27.10 -3.20
CA THR A 253 -9.21 -27.38 -3.85
C THR A 253 -8.10 -26.75 -3.00
N ASP A 254 -6.90 -27.27 -3.18
CA ASP A 254 -5.71 -26.61 -2.65
C ASP A 254 -5.60 -25.23 -3.30
N THR A 255 -5.41 -24.20 -2.48
CA THR A 255 -5.36 -22.82 -2.92
C THR A 255 -4.26 -22.09 -2.17
N GLU A 256 -3.39 -21.42 -2.89
CA GLU A 256 -2.40 -20.49 -2.35
C GLU A 256 -2.96 -19.06 -2.41
N PHE A 257 -3.29 -18.50 -1.26
CA PHE A 257 -3.64 -17.09 -1.18
C PHE A 257 -2.36 -16.26 -1.18
N GLN A 258 -2.20 -15.43 -2.22
CA GLN A 258 -1.03 -14.59 -2.44
C GLN A 258 -1.31 -13.14 -2.01
N GLU A 259 -0.27 -12.43 -1.59
CA GLU A 259 -0.37 -11.00 -1.26
C GLU A 259 -0.85 -10.18 -2.47
N GLY A 260 -1.79 -9.26 -2.24
CA GLY A 260 -2.30 -8.37 -3.28
C GLY A 260 -3.35 -8.98 -4.21
N TYR A 261 -3.86 -10.17 -3.93
CA TYR A 261 -4.87 -10.82 -4.78
C TYR A 261 -6.22 -10.94 -4.09
N ARG A 262 -7.29 -10.76 -4.89
CA ARG A 262 -8.69 -11.01 -4.53
C ARG A 262 -9.11 -12.37 -5.09
N TYR A 263 -9.63 -13.22 -4.22
CA TYR A 263 -10.16 -14.55 -4.55
C TYR A 263 -11.67 -14.51 -4.41
N THR A 264 -12.38 -14.63 -5.53
CA THR A 264 -13.85 -14.59 -5.54
C THR A 264 -14.42 -15.98 -5.65
N TYR A 265 -15.36 -16.29 -4.77
CA TYR A 265 -16.06 -17.56 -4.72
C TYR A 265 -17.56 -17.35 -4.86
N LYS A 266 -18.23 -18.27 -5.52
CA LYS A 266 -19.68 -18.39 -5.53
C LYS A 266 -20.12 -19.39 -4.48
N LEU A 267 -21.08 -19.00 -3.65
CA LEU A 267 -21.67 -19.82 -2.60
C LEU A 267 -23.16 -20.02 -2.91
N ASP A 268 -23.52 -21.24 -3.32
CA ASP A 268 -24.92 -21.64 -3.51
C ASP A 268 -25.38 -22.41 -2.27
N VAL A 269 -26.41 -21.93 -1.60
CA VAL A 269 -26.97 -22.55 -0.41
C VAL A 269 -28.40 -22.98 -0.69
N GLY A 270 -28.63 -24.29 -0.71
CA GLY A 270 -29.95 -24.89 -0.77
C GLY A 270 -30.38 -25.47 0.58
N LYS A 271 -31.52 -26.18 0.61
CA LYS A 271 -32.11 -26.77 1.82
C LYS A 271 -31.14 -27.67 2.58
N ASP A 272 -30.41 -28.51 1.84
CA ASP A 272 -29.50 -29.53 2.38
C ASP A 272 -28.11 -29.50 1.73
N ILE A 273 -27.80 -28.46 0.93
CA ILE A 273 -26.58 -28.39 0.15
C ILE A 273 -25.92 -27.01 0.29
N VAL A 274 -24.65 -27.01 0.65
CA VAL A 274 -23.76 -25.83 0.54
C VAL A 274 -22.71 -26.15 -0.52
N LYS A 275 -22.74 -25.40 -1.62
CA LYS A 275 -21.78 -25.54 -2.71
C LYS A 275 -20.93 -24.29 -2.84
N LEU A 276 -19.63 -24.45 -2.75
CA LEU A 276 -18.63 -23.40 -2.94
C LEU A 276 -17.87 -23.65 -4.24
N THR A 277 -17.72 -22.62 -5.07
CA THR A 277 -16.97 -22.67 -6.33
C THR A 277 -16.13 -21.42 -6.46
N GLN A 278 -14.82 -21.54 -6.69
CA GLN A 278 -13.98 -20.39 -7.03
C GLN A 278 -14.30 -19.94 -8.46
N ILE A 279 -14.52 -18.63 -8.66
CA ILE A 279 -14.91 -18.06 -9.95
C ILE A 279 -13.88 -17.10 -10.53
N SER A 280 -13.09 -16.40 -9.71
CA SER A 280 -11.99 -15.57 -10.21
C SER A 280 -10.87 -15.40 -9.19
N VAL A 281 -9.71 -14.98 -9.71
CA VAL A 281 -8.56 -14.49 -8.95
C VAL A 281 -8.08 -13.22 -9.66
N ASP A 282 -8.12 -12.09 -9.00
CA ASP A 282 -7.84 -10.77 -9.55
C ASP A 282 -6.86 -10.01 -8.68
N ASP A 283 -6.12 -9.08 -9.28
CA ASP A 283 -5.30 -8.13 -8.53
C ASP A 283 -6.14 -7.21 -7.64
N MET A 284 -5.65 -6.90 -6.46
CA MET A 284 -6.30 -5.95 -5.53
C MET A 284 -6.04 -4.47 -5.88
N THR A 285 -5.49 -4.18 -7.04
CA THR A 285 -5.03 -2.84 -7.43
C THR A 285 -6.12 -1.78 -7.56
N GLY A 286 -7.38 -2.09 -7.32
CA GLY A 286 -8.46 -1.15 -7.60
C GLY A 286 -9.62 -1.12 -6.59
N TRP A 287 -9.46 -1.66 -5.39
CA TRP A 287 -10.62 -1.83 -4.54
C TRP A 287 -10.84 -0.78 -3.44
N THR A 288 -10.11 0.29 -3.47
CA THR A 288 -10.25 1.40 -2.51
C THR A 288 -11.49 2.28 -2.75
N ASN A 289 -12.21 2.11 -3.87
CA ASN A 289 -13.44 2.85 -4.11
C ASN A 289 -14.64 2.12 -3.53
N GLU A 290 -15.50 2.84 -2.78
CA GLU A 290 -16.78 2.30 -2.30
C GLU A 290 -17.67 1.76 -3.42
N GLU A 291 -17.49 2.22 -4.66
CA GLU A 291 -18.20 1.73 -5.84
C GLU A 291 -17.83 0.29 -6.22
N ASP A 292 -16.59 -0.14 -5.93
CA ASP A 292 -16.14 -1.53 -6.18
C ASP A 292 -16.63 -2.50 -5.08
N LEU A 293 -17.19 -1.94 -4.00
CA LEU A 293 -17.76 -2.71 -2.87
C LEU A 293 -19.30 -2.70 -2.85
N LYS A 294 -19.94 -2.06 -3.87
CA LYS A 294 -21.40 -2.01 -4.02
C LYS A 294 -21.95 -3.13 -4.88
#